data_317ce35e7b99eefb286081d87c3da6c1
#
_entry.id   317ce35e7b99eefb286081d87c3da6c1
#
_cell.length_a   1.000
_cell.length_b   1.000
_cell.length_c   1.000
_cell.angle_alpha   90.00
_cell.angle_beta   90.00
_cell.angle_gamma   90.00
#
_symmetry.space_group_name_H-M   'P 1'
#
loop_
_entity.id
_entity.type
_entity.pdbx_description
1 polymer ?
#
loop_
_entity_poly.entity_id
_entity_poly.type
_entity_poly.pdbx_seq_one_letter_code
_entity_poly.pdbx_strand_id
1 'polypeptide(L)'
;MIRVGHKGADHVAPGNTVESFRAALEHGVDMIEFDILRTRDGRLILAHDSEDAQRPDALTLEEGLDHLAGGEYGHLQFDVDLKLPGFEREVVDGLEQRGLAERSLVSTMYVESLDRLGELRPGLRRGWSVPRVKRDYTRSVLALPAYGVIRWMRARLPAQAAARIRAGGCEAVMAHRLLVGARLVRAVHDAGGEVYVWTVDDARRIRAFEALGVDGVITNDPRLFGEQS
;
A
#
# COMPACT_ATOMS: atom_id res chain seq x y z
N MET A 1 1.68 -12.62 9.85
CA MET A 1 1.68 -11.82 8.61
C MET A 1 0.35 -11.10 8.49
N ILE A 2 0.34 -9.79 8.21
CA ILE A 2 -0.86 -8.98 8.00
C ILE A 2 -1.43 -9.28 6.61
N ARG A 3 -2.72 -9.62 6.53
CA ARG A 3 -3.45 -9.88 5.28
C ARG A 3 -4.04 -8.57 4.78
N VAL A 4 -3.57 -8.07 3.64
CA VAL A 4 -3.97 -6.75 3.13
C VAL A 4 -4.79 -6.92 1.85
N GLY A 5 -6.00 -6.37 1.84
CA GLY A 5 -6.85 -6.29 0.66
C GLY A 5 -6.50 -5.07 -0.18
N HIS A 6 -6.01 -5.29 -1.43
CA HIS A 6 -5.63 -4.24 -2.38
C HIS A 6 -6.86 -3.55 -2.95
N LYS A 7 -6.95 -2.25 -2.76
CA LYS A 7 -8.13 -1.45 -3.10
C LYS A 7 -9.43 -2.05 -2.51
N GLY A 8 -9.31 -2.65 -1.33
CA GLY A 8 -10.31 -3.54 -0.77
C GLY A 8 -10.13 -4.98 -1.25
N ALA A 9 -10.94 -5.42 -2.20
CA ALA A 9 -10.91 -6.75 -2.81
C ALA A 9 -11.14 -6.65 -4.33
N ASP A 10 -10.18 -6.08 -5.07
CA ASP A 10 -10.30 -5.64 -6.48
C ASP A 10 -10.67 -6.77 -7.47
N HIS A 11 -10.39 -8.04 -7.11
CA HIS A 11 -10.81 -9.21 -7.90
C HIS A 11 -12.19 -9.78 -7.49
N VAL A 12 -12.84 -9.19 -6.47
CA VAL A 12 -14.18 -9.60 -6.00
C VAL A 12 -15.21 -8.53 -6.36
N ALA A 13 -14.86 -7.26 -6.15
CA ALA A 13 -15.67 -6.10 -6.51
C ALA A 13 -14.73 -4.99 -7.01
N PRO A 14 -15.23 -4.02 -7.80
CA PRO A 14 -14.40 -2.93 -8.31
C PRO A 14 -13.65 -2.21 -7.20
N GLY A 15 -12.33 -2.10 -7.34
CA GLY A 15 -11.45 -1.54 -6.31
C GLY A 15 -11.75 -0.09 -5.94
N ASN A 16 -11.40 0.32 -4.73
CA ASN A 16 -11.65 1.66 -4.17
C ASN A 16 -13.15 2.02 -4.06
N THR A 17 -14.02 1.02 -3.88
CA THR A 17 -15.46 1.19 -3.69
C THR A 17 -15.94 0.62 -2.37
N VAL A 18 -17.15 1.02 -1.94
CA VAL A 18 -17.81 0.45 -0.76
C VAL A 18 -17.95 -1.06 -0.86
N GLU A 19 -18.30 -1.56 -2.05
CA GLU A 19 -18.46 -2.99 -2.32
C GLU A 19 -17.17 -3.76 -2.13
N SER A 20 -16.03 -3.21 -2.62
CA SER A 20 -14.73 -3.86 -2.45
C SER A 20 -14.25 -3.85 -0.99
N PHE A 21 -14.55 -2.79 -0.25
CA PHE A 21 -14.22 -2.71 1.18
C PHE A 21 -15.02 -3.72 2.01
N ARG A 22 -16.34 -3.86 1.72
CA ARG A 22 -17.17 -4.89 2.33
C ARG A 22 -16.69 -6.29 2.00
N ALA A 23 -16.38 -6.56 0.73
CA ALA A 23 -15.83 -7.85 0.33
C ALA A 23 -14.51 -8.16 1.06
N ALA A 24 -13.62 -7.19 1.22
CA ALA A 24 -12.39 -7.37 1.99
C ALA A 24 -12.68 -7.73 3.45
N LEU A 25 -13.62 -7.02 4.09
CA LEU A 25 -14.08 -7.30 5.45
C LEU A 25 -14.66 -8.72 5.58
N GLU A 26 -15.54 -9.13 4.66
CA GLU A 26 -16.16 -10.46 4.62
C GLU A 26 -15.13 -11.59 4.48
N HIS A 27 -14.05 -11.35 3.76
CA HIS A 27 -12.94 -12.30 3.61
C HIS A 27 -11.87 -12.21 4.69
N GLY A 28 -12.11 -11.42 5.75
CA GLY A 28 -11.34 -11.42 6.97
C GLY A 28 -9.92 -10.91 6.80
N VAL A 29 -9.72 -9.84 6.04
CA VAL A 29 -8.43 -9.12 5.99
C VAL A 29 -8.12 -8.45 7.33
N ASP A 30 -6.85 -8.18 7.59
CA ASP A 30 -6.39 -7.44 8.76
C ASP A 30 -6.22 -5.95 8.46
N MET A 31 -6.03 -5.62 7.16
CA MET A 31 -5.82 -4.25 6.66
C MET A 31 -6.47 -4.09 5.28
N ILE A 32 -7.06 -2.92 5.03
CA ILE A 32 -7.52 -2.50 3.71
C ILE A 32 -6.55 -1.45 3.17
N GLU A 33 -6.03 -1.69 1.97
CA GLU A 33 -5.30 -0.68 1.22
C GLU A 33 -6.25 0.02 0.24
N PHE A 34 -6.10 1.33 0.08
CA PHE A 34 -6.83 2.13 -0.89
C PHE A 34 -5.99 3.32 -1.39
N ASP A 35 -6.26 3.69 -2.65
CA ASP A 35 -5.54 4.73 -3.36
C ASP A 35 -6.21 6.10 -3.20
N ILE A 36 -5.41 7.17 -3.08
CA ILE A 36 -5.90 8.55 -3.15
C ILE A 36 -5.23 9.29 -4.29
N LEU A 37 -6.05 9.89 -5.15
CA LEU A 37 -5.63 10.70 -6.28
C LEU A 37 -6.27 12.09 -6.21
N ARG A 38 -5.47 13.15 -6.48
CA ARG A 38 -6.00 14.48 -6.74
C ARG A 38 -6.34 14.62 -8.23
N THR A 39 -7.59 14.93 -8.52
CA THR A 39 -8.07 15.22 -9.86
C THR A 39 -7.65 16.62 -10.32
N ARG A 40 -7.80 16.92 -11.61
CA ARG A 40 -7.42 18.23 -12.19
C ARG A 40 -8.23 19.40 -11.64
N ASP A 41 -9.47 19.16 -11.22
CA ASP A 41 -10.36 20.13 -10.57
C ASP A 41 -10.12 20.26 -9.07
N GLY A 42 -9.11 19.57 -8.53
CA GLY A 42 -8.63 19.67 -7.15
C GLY A 42 -9.30 18.75 -6.14
N ARG A 43 -10.30 17.93 -6.54
CA ARG A 43 -10.94 16.97 -5.64
C ARG A 43 -10.00 15.82 -5.31
N LEU A 44 -10.08 15.32 -4.07
CA LEU A 44 -9.43 14.07 -3.66
C LEU A 44 -10.42 12.93 -3.81
N ILE A 45 -10.05 11.93 -4.61
CA ILE A 45 -10.89 10.79 -4.99
C ILE A 45 -10.16 9.50 -4.64
N LEU A 46 -10.90 8.49 -4.21
CA LEU A 46 -10.37 7.13 -4.06
C LEU A 46 -10.24 6.50 -5.45
N ALA A 47 -9.04 6.58 -6.03
CA ALA A 47 -8.77 6.11 -7.37
C ALA A 47 -7.28 5.83 -7.58
N HIS A 48 -6.97 4.80 -8.36
CA HIS A 48 -5.59 4.46 -8.71
C HIS A 48 -5.03 5.40 -9.80
N ASP A 49 -5.87 5.81 -10.75
CA ASP A 49 -5.49 6.68 -11.86
C ASP A 49 -6.65 7.59 -12.29
N SER A 50 -6.41 8.37 -13.37
CA SER A 50 -7.39 9.34 -13.87
C SER A 50 -8.60 8.71 -14.56
N GLU A 51 -8.54 7.46 -14.98
CA GLU A 51 -9.66 6.71 -15.55
C GLU A 51 -10.59 6.24 -14.44
N ASP A 52 -10.02 5.62 -13.40
CA ASP A 52 -10.75 5.23 -12.19
C ASP A 52 -11.46 6.42 -11.55
N ALA A 53 -10.81 7.59 -11.48
CA ALA A 53 -11.38 8.80 -10.88
C ALA A 53 -12.59 9.37 -11.64
N GLN A 54 -12.86 8.93 -12.87
CA GLN A 54 -14.02 9.36 -13.68
C GLN A 54 -15.22 8.40 -13.56
N ARG A 55 -15.07 7.30 -12.80
CA ARG A 55 -16.15 6.35 -12.60
C ARG A 55 -17.31 7.00 -11.84
N PRO A 56 -18.55 6.66 -12.18
CA PRO A 56 -19.74 7.22 -11.50
C PRO A 56 -19.83 6.86 -10.00
N ASP A 57 -19.19 5.77 -9.59
CA ASP A 57 -19.15 5.24 -8.23
C ASP A 57 -17.85 5.59 -7.48
N ALA A 58 -17.01 6.46 -8.06
CA ALA A 58 -15.76 6.90 -7.43
C ALA A 58 -16.05 7.75 -6.19
N LEU A 59 -15.57 7.27 -5.03
CA LEU A 59 -15.75 7.95 -3.75
C LEU A 59 -14.78 9.14 -3.63
N THR A 60 -15.25 10.24 -3.08
CA THR A 60 -14.35 11.28 -2.57
C THR A 60 -13.59 10.77 -1.35
N LEU A 61 -12.48 11.42 -1.00
CA LEU A 61 -11.73 11.12 0.23
C LEU A 61 -12.66 11.12 1.45
N GLU A 62 -13.52 12.13 1.56
CA GLU A 62 -14.43 12.28 2.68
C GLU A 62 -15.42 11.10 2.76
N GLU A 63 -16.08 10.76 1.66
CA GLU A 63 -17.03 9.65 1.59
C GLU A 63 -16.36 8.30 1.91
N GLY A 64 -15.15 8.07 1.39
CA GLY A 64 -14.39 6.85 1.66
C GLY A 64 -13.99 6.73 3.13
N LEU A 65 -13.47 7.82 3.72
CA LEU A 65 -13.08 7.84 5.12
C LEU A 65 -14.29 7.75 6.07
N ASP A 66 -15.42 8.40 5.74
CA ASP A 66 -16.66 8.28 6.50
C ASP A 66 -17.17 6.83 6.52
N HIS A 67 -17.11 6.15 5.38
CA HIS A 67 -17.47 4.75 5.29
C HIS A 67 -16.56 3.85 6.16
N LEU A 68 -15.22 4.01 6.03
CA LEU A 68 -14.23 3.22 6.76
C LEU A 68 -14.17 3.54 8.27
N ALA A 69 -14.70 4.68 8.70
CA ALA A 69 -14.89 5.01 10.11
C ALA A 69 -16.08 4.25 10.75
N GLY A 70 -16.89 3.56 9.95
CA GLY A 70 -18.00 2.73 10.45
C GLY A 70 -17.53 1.65 11.43
N GLY A 71 -18.35 1.36 12.44
CA GLY A 71 -17.99 0.45 13.54
C GLY A 71 -17.62 -0.96 13.09
N GLU A 72 -18.12 -1.41 11.94
CA GLU A 72 -17.78 -2.71 11.34
C GLU A 72 -16.32 -2.83 10.95
N TYR A 73 -15.66 -1.70 10.60
CA TYR A 73 -14.22 -1.62 10.27
C TYR A 73 -13.34 -1.30 11.49
N GLY A 74 -13.92 -1.25 12.70
CA GLY A 74 -13.23 -0.78 13.92
C GLY A 74 -11.99 -1.55 14.30
N HIS A 75 -11.85 -2.81 13.88
CA HIS A 75 -10.72 -3.68 14.15
C HIS A 75 -9.67 -3.70 13.04
N LEU A 76 -9.94 -3.08 11.88
CA LEU A 76 -9.03 -3.09 10.73
C LEU A 76 -8.00 -1.96 10.81
N GLN A 77 -6.84 -2.21 10.22
CA GLN A 77 -5.88 -1.19 9.84
C GLN A 77 -6.13 -0.71 8.40
N PHE A 78 -5.51 0.42 8.05
CA PHE A 78 -5.59 0.97 6.70
C PHE A 78 -4.20 1.29 6.15
N ASP A 79 -4.00 1.01 4.85
CA ASP A 79 -2.89 1.54 4.08
C ASP A 79 -3.44 2.55 3.06
N VAL A 80 -3.05 3.80 3.22
CA VAL A 80 -3.55 4.93 2.43
C VAL A 80 -2.48 5.32 1.43
N ASP A 81 -2.58 4.85 0.16
CA ASP A 81 -1.54 5.10 -0.85
C ASP A 81 -1.75 6.43 -1.60
N LEU A 82 -0.85 7.38 -1.39
CA LEU A 82 -0.86 8.67 -2.07
C LEU A 82 -0.23 8.54 -3.46
N LYS A 83 -1.06 8.66 -4.51
CA LYS A 83 -0.62 8.53 -5.90
C LYS A 83 0.17 9.75 -6.42
N LEU A 84 0.00 10.90 -5.80
CA LEU A 84 0.69 12.17 -6.13
C LEU A 84 1.06 12.90 -4.85
N PRO A 85 2.08 13.77 -4.88
CA PRO A 85 2.38 14.67 -3.77
C PRO A 85 1.46 15.90 -3.74
N GLY A 86 1.45 16.61 -2.58
CA GLY A 86 0.89 17.95 -2.44
C GLY A 86 -0.51 18.01 -1.82
N PHE A 87 -0.98 16.91 -1.19
CA PHE A 87 -2.24 16.86 -0.44
C PHE A 87 -2.12 16.05 0.86
N GLU A 88 -0.91 15.96 1.37
CA GLU A 88 -0.60 15.20 2.57
C GLU A 88 -1.39 15.71 3.78
N ARG A 89 -1.54 17.06 3.88
CA ARG A 89 -2.29 17.69 4.97
C ARG A 89 -3.76 17.29 4.97
N GLU A 90 -4.41 17.37 3.81
CA GLU A 90 -5.83 17.03 3.68
C GLU A 90 -6.09 15.58 4.06
N VAL A 91 -5.16 14.67 3.74
CA VAL A 91 -5.27 13.26 4.12
C VAL A 91 -5.06 13.08 5.63
N VAL A 92 -4.05 13.70 6.21
CA VAL A 92 -3.81 13.64 7.66
C VAL A 92 -5.00 14.20 8.43
N ASP A 93 -5.49 15.39 8.05
CA ASP A 93 -6.63 16.04 8.69
C ASP A 93 -7.90 15.16 8.58
N GLY A 94 -8.15 14.56 7.42
CA GLY A 94 -9.27 13.65 7.18
C GLY A 94 -9.24 12.39 8.05
N LEU A 95 -8.05 11.79 8.22
CA LEU A 95 -7.83 10.63 9.07
C LEU A 95 -8.00 10.97 10.56
N GLU A 96 -7.46 12.13 11.01
CA GLU A 96 -7.58 12.57 12.39
C GLU A 96 -9.02 12.88 12.80
N GLN A 97 -9.76 13.61 11.94
CA GLN A 97 -11.16 13.97 12.20
C GLN A 97 -12.06 12.75 12.42
N ARG A 98 -11.68 11.60 11.88
CA ARG A 98 -12.44 10.35 11.98
C ARG A 98 -11.84 9.33 12.96
N GLY A 99 -10.75 9.68 13.63
CA GLY A 99 -10.07 8.78 14.56
C GLY A 99 -9.40 7.58 13.87
N LEU A 100 -9.08 7.69 12.57
CA LEU A 100 -8.47 6.62 11.79
C LEU A 100 -6.94 6.66 11.82
N ALA A 101 -6.32 7.78 12.17
CA ALA A 101 -4.89 8.00 12.03
C ALA A 101 -4.01 7.01 12.80
N GLU A 102 -4.43 6.56 14.00
CA GLU A 102 -3.68 5.60 14.83
C GLU A 102 -3.64 4.17 14.24
N ARG A 103 -4.59 3.85 13.39
CA ARG A 103 -4.67 2.53 12.69
C ARG A 103 -4.35 2.63 11.22
N SER A 104 -3.83 3.78 10.77
CA SER A 104 -3.43 4.01 9.39
C SER A 104 -1.91 4.00 9.23
N LEU A 105 -1.50 3.44 8.10
CA LEU A 105 -0.19 3.64 7.49
C LEU A 105 -0.44 4.45 6.22
N VAL A 106 0.31 5.53 6.01
CA VAL A 106 0.21 6.30 4.77
C VAL A 106 1.40 5.97 3.89
N SER A 107 1.13 5.36 2.74
CA SER A 107 2.17 4.94 1.81
C SER A 107 2.26 5.82 0.57
N THR A 108 3.43 5.90 -0.02
CA THR A 108 3.67 6.61 -1.27
C THR A 108 5.04 6.28 -1.86
N MET A 109 5.19 6.46 -3.17
CA MET A 109 6.49 6.39 -3.84
C MET A 109 7.30 7.70 -3.79
N TYR A 110 6.72 8.78 -3.24
CA TYR A 110 7.31 10.11 -3.17
C TYR A 110 7.95 10.35 -1.81
N VAL A 111 9.28 10.39 -1.79
CA VAL A 111 10.07 10.57 -0.55
C VAL A 111 9.74 11.91 0.13
N GLU A 112 9.55 12.94 -0.65
CA GLU A 112 9.15 14.27 -0.21
C GLU A 112 7.81 14.28 0.55
N SER A 113 6.87 13.44 0.12
CA SER A 113 5.58 13.28 0.81
C SER A 113 5.73 12.54 2.13
N LEU A 114 6.61 11.51 2.20
CA LEU A 114 6.90 10.82 3.47
C LEU A 114 7.50 11.77 4.50
N ASP A 115 8.43 12.63 4.09
CA ASP A 115 9.04 13.62 4.97
C ASP A 115 7.98 14.62 5.45
N ARG A 116 7.12 15.09 4.53
CA ARG A 116 6.02 16.00 4.86
C ARG A 116 4.98 15.40 5.81
N LEU A 117 4.61 14.13 5.63
CA LEU A 117 3.72 13.41 6.54
C LEU A 117 4.30 13.33 7.96
N GLY A 118 5.60 13.05 8.08
CA GLY A 118 6.30 13.04 9.37
C GLY A 118 6.34 14.39 10.08
N GLU A 119 6.43 15.51 9.32
CA GLU A 119 6.32 16.87 9.86
C GLU A 119 4.90 17.21 10.31
N LEU A 120 3.89 16.81 9.52
CA LEU A 120 2.49 17.10 9.79
C LEU A 120 1.98 16.35 11.01
N ARG A 121 2.35 15.08 11.14
CA ARG A 121 1.92 14.23 12.24
C ARG A 121 3.06 13.32 12.69
N PRO A 122 3.88 13.73 13.66
CA PRO A 122 4.85 12.86 14.30
C PRO A 122 4.16 11.62 14.88
N GLY A 123 4.67 10.43 14.55
CA GLY A 123 4.09 9.14 14.96
C GLY A 123 3.10 8.51 13.97
N LEU A 124 2.69 9.21 12.90
CA LEU A 124 1.96 8.56 11.80
C LEU A 124 2.86 7.53 11.13
N ARG A 125 2.37 6.30 10.98
CA ARG A 125 3.11 5.25 10.26
C ARG A 125 3.18 5.59 8.77
N ARG A 126 4.38 5.49 8.20
CA ARG A 126 4.64 5.83 6.79
C ARG A 126 5.25 4.67 6.06
N GLY A 127 4.75 4.39 4.86
CA GLY A 127 5.21 3.32 3.98
C GLY A 127 5.91 3.87 2.73
N TRP A 128 7.16 3.46 2.51
CA TRP A 128 7.86 3.81 1.27
C TRP A 128 7.58 2.78 0.19
N SER A 129 6.77 3.18 -0.83
CA SER A 129 6.40 2.32 -1.96
C SER A 129 7.50 2.27 -3.02
N VAL A 130 7.94 1.06 -3.39
CA VAL A 130 9.01 0.80 -4.36
C VAL A 130 8.65 -0.33 -5.33
N PRO A 131 9.01 -0.20 -6.62
CA PRO A 131 9.78 0.88 -7.26
C PRO A 131 8.89 2.07 -7.64
N ARG A 132 9.50 3.25 -7.80
CA ARG A 132 8.85 4.41 -8.41
C ARG A 132 8.76 4.20 -9.92
N VAL A 133 7.75 3.45 -10.39
CA VAL A 133 7.53 3.14 -11.81
C VAL A 133 6.10 3.48 -12.19
N LYS A 134 5.94 4.31 -13.21
CA LYS A 134 4.62 4.76 -13.71
C LYS A 134 3.93 3.75 -14.64
N ARG A 135 4.61 2.66 -15.06
CA ARG A 135 4.07 1.61 -15.94
C ARG A 135 4.70 0.26 -15.63
N ASP A 136 3.90 -0.80 -15.68
CA ASP A 136 4.39 -2.18 -15.59
C ASP A 136 5.03 -2.59 -16.93
N TYR A 137 6.37 -2.56 -17.00
CA TYR A 137 7.15 -2.96 -18.16
C TYR A 137 7.37 -4.48 -18.25
N THR A 138 6.90 -5.28 -17.29
CA THR A 138 7.15 -6.73 -17.26
C THR A 138 6.39 -7.50 -18.36
N ARG A 139 5.42 -6.86 -19.00
CA ARG A 139 4.63 -7.42 -20.12
C ARG A 139 5.11 -6.97 -21.51
N SER A 140 6.26 -6.29 -21.61
CA SER A 140 6.80 -5.74 -22.85
C SER A 140 7.95 -6.58 -23.40
N VAL A 141 8.18 -6.49 -24.73
CA VAL A 141 9.32 -7.12 -25.49
C VAL A 141 10.70 -6.69 -24.97
N LEU A 142 10.76 -5.72 -24.05
CA LEU A 142 11.98 -5.21 -23.39
C LEU A 142 12.37 -5.99 -22.13
N ALA A 143 12.00 -7.27 -22.01
CA ALA A 143 12.21 -8.07 -20.79
C ALA A 143 13.68 -8.23 -20.36
N LEU A 144 14.64 -8.30 -21.31
CA LEU A 144 16.06 -8.48 -20.99
C LEU A 144 16.69 -7.28 -20.25
N PRO A 145 16.56 -6.02 -20.74
CA PRO A 145 17.03 -4.86 -19.98
C PRO A 145 16.28 -4.65 -18.66
N ALA A 146 14.95 -4.97 -18.62
CA ALA A 146 14.16 -4.90 -17.40
C ALA A 146 14.70 -5.84 -16.30
N TYR A 147 15.15 -7.05 -16.67
CA TYR A 147 15.75 -8.00 -15.71
C TYR A 147 17.05 -7.46 -15.09
N GLY A 148 17.88 -6.80 -15.87
CA GLY A 148 19.09 -6.14 -15.37
C GLY A 148 18.78 -5.03 -14.35
N VAL A 149 17.76 -4.21 -14.64
CA VAL A 149 17.28 -3.17 -13.73
C VAL A 149 16.73 -3.77 -12.42
N ILE A 150 15.92 -4.81 -12.50
CA ILE A 150 15.40 -5.50 -11.32
C ILE A 150 16.54 -6.06 -10.45
N ARG A 151 17.54 -6.70 -11.05
CA ARG A 151 18.72 -7.20 -10.32
C ARG A 151 19.51 -6.08 -9.63
N TRP A 152 19.70 -4.98 -10.33
CA TRP A 152 20.37 -3.81 -9.77
C TRP A 152 19.58 -3.21 -8.60
N MET A 153 18.27 -3.07 -8.75
CA MET A 153 17.39 -2.60 -7.66
C MET A 153 17.42 -3.55 -6.47
N ARG A 154 17.29 -4.87 -6.68
CA ARG A 154 17.40 -5.89 -5.61
C ARG A 154 18.73 -5.83 -4.86
N ALA A 155 19.80 -5.44 -5.52
CA ALA A 155 21.11 -5.33 -4.88
C ALA A 155 21.23 -4.09 -3.98
N ARG A 156 20.59 -2.97 -4.36
CA ARG A 156 20.72 -1.68 -3.67
C ARG A 156 19.61 -1.40 -2.66
N LEU A 157 18.40 -1.87 -2.93
CA LEU A 157 17.22 -1.60 -2.12
C LEU A 157 17.41 -1.94 -0.63
N PRO A 158 18.03 -3.08 -0.22
CA PRO A 158 18.21 -3.40 1.19
C PRO A 158 18.95 -2.32 1.99
N ALA A 159 20.04 -1.80 1.42
CA ALA A 159 20.82 -0.75 2.09
C ALA A 159 20.08 0.60 2.12
N GLN A 160 19.40 0.95 1.03
CA GLN A 160 18.61 2.18 0.95
C GLN A 160 17.41 2.16 1.93
N ALA A 161 16.68 1.05 2.00
CA ALA A 161 15.55 0.86 2.90
C ALA A 161 16.00 0.95 4.36
N ALA A 162 17.04 0.20 4.73
CA ALA A 162 17.57 0.24 6.10
C ALA A 162 18.08 1.64 6.50
N ALA A 163 18.74 2.34 5.59
CA ALA A 163 19.22 3.70 5.85
C ALA A 163 18.03 4.67 6.08
N ARG A 164 16.97 4.57 5.26
CA ARG A 164 15.80 5.42 5.39
C ARG A 164 15.03 5.19 6.70
N ILE A 165 14.85 3.92 7.08
CA ILE A 165 14.19 3.55 8.32
C ILE A 165 14.98 4.07 9.53
N ARG A 166 16.30 3.84 9.57
CA ARG A 166 17.17 4.33 10.66
C ARG A 166 17.18 5.85 10.78
N ALA A 167 16.99 6.55 9.66
CA ALA A 167 16.87 8.01 9.65
C ALA A 167 15.47 8.50 10.07
N GLY A 168 14.53 7.61 10.40
CA GLY A 168 13.14 7.98 10.74
C GLY A 168 12.33 8.50 9.54
N GLY A 169 12.72 8.14 8.31
CA GLY A 169 12.05 8.59 7.09
C GLY A 169 10.84 7.74 6.67
N CYS A 170 10.70 6.54 7.22
CA CYS A 170 9.51 5.69 7.13
C CYS A 170 9.61 4.54 8.13
N GLU A 171 8.48 3.90 8.41
CA GLU A 171 8.34 2.75 9.32
C GLU A 171 8.22 1.44 8.53
N ALA A 172 7.73 1.51 7.28
CA ALA A 172 7.53 0.34 6.42
C ALA A 172 8.07 0.55 5.00
N VAL A 173 8.39 -0.56 4.33
CA VAL A 173 8.72 -0.61 2.90
C VAL A 173 7.66 -1.43 2.17
N MET A 174 6.91 -0.77 1.29
CA MET A 174 5.89 -1.38 0.43
C MET A 174 6.54 -1.79 -0.89
N ALA A 175 7.01 -3.03 -0.99
CA ALA A 175 7.86 -3.46 -2.09
C ALA A 175 7.12 -4.34 -3.11
N HIS A 176 7.30 -4.04 -4.40
CA HIS A 176 6.82 -4.92 -5.45
C HIS A 176 7.45 -6.32 -5.32
N ARG A 177 6.64 -7.38 -5.52
CA ARG A 177 7.02 -8.79 -5.33
C ARG A 177 8.34 -9.20 -5.99
N LEU A 178 8.72 -8.60 -7.11
CA LEU A 178 9.98 -8.87 -7.80
C LEU A 178 11.21 -8.31 -7.07
N LEU A 179 11.06 -7.41 -6.12
CA LEU A 179 12.16 -6.80 -5.36
C LEU A 179 12.38 -7.48 -4.01
N VAL A 180 11.37 -8.20 -3.50
CA VAL A 180 11.42 -8.82 -2.17
C VAL A 180 12.26 -10.10 -2.19
N GLY A 181 13.06 -10.27 -1.16
CA GLY A 181 13.87 -11.46 -0.88
C GLY A 181 14.52 -11.35 0.50
N ALA A 182 15.12 -12.43 1.00
CA ALA A 182 15.64 -12.53 2.37
C ALA A 182 16.60 -11.40 2.77
N ARG A 183 17.37 -10.85 1.83
CA ARG A 183 18.29 -9.71 2.10
C ARG A 183 17.52 -8.44 2.42
N LEU A 184 16.40 -8.17 1.71
CA LEU A 184 15.59 -6.99 1.97
C LEU A 184 14.89 -7.13 3.31
N VAL A 185 14.20 -8.25 3.55
CA VAL A 185 13.47 -8.51 4.80
C VAL A 185 14.40 -8.35 6.00
N ARG A 186 15.54 -9.03 6.02
CA ARG A 186 16.53 -8.88 7.10
C ARG A 186 17.02 -7.45 7.28
N ALA A 187 17.40 -6.77 6.20
CA ALA A 187 17.95 -5.42 6.30
C ALA A 187 16.93 -4.40 6.85
N VAL A 188 15.65 -4.58 6.51
CA VAL A 188 14.55 -3.75 7.01
C VAL A 188 14.28 -4.07 8.49
N HIS A 189 14.16 -5.35 8.85
CA HIS A 189 13.96 -5.78 10.25
C HIS A 189 15.13 -5.38 11.16
N ASP A 190 16.38 -5.53 10.70
CA ASP A 190 17.57 -5.09 11.44
C ASP A 190 17.61 -3.56 11.64
N ALA A 191 16.85 -2.82 10.85
CA ALA A 191 16.67 -1.38 10.97
C ALA A 191 15.45 -0.99 11.82
N GLY A 192 14.63 -1.98 12.27
CA GLY A 192 13.42 -1.77 13.06
C GLY A 192 12.17 -1.43 12.23
N GLY A 193 12.16 -1.73 10.93
CA GLY A 193 11.03 -1.48 10.03
C GLY A 193 10.28 -2.75 9.63
N GLU A 194 9.23 -2.58 8.82
CA GLU A 194 8.35 -3.62 8.30
C GLU A 194 8.43 -3.73 6.78
N VAL A 195 8.17 -4.92 6.23
CA VAL A 195 8.11 -5.18 4.79
C VAL A 195 6.72 -5.67 4.38
N TYR A 196 6.06 -4.91 3.53
CA TYR A 196 4.82 -5.30 2.86
C TYR A 196 5.13 -5.60 1.39
N VAL A 197 4.53 -6.65 0.84
CA VAL A 197 4.77 -7.07 -0.54
C VAL A 197 3.51 -6.95 -1.39
N TRP A 198 3.61 -6.29 -2.56
CA TRP A 198 2.52 -6.03 -3.50
C TRP A 198 2.88 -6.36 -4.96
N THR A 199 1.96 -6.64 -5.89
CA THR A 199 0.68 -7.25 -5.60
C THR A 199 0.85 -8.75 -5.81
N VAL A 200 0.32 -9.59 -4.94
CA VAL A 200 0.53 -11.04 -4.93
C VAL A 200 -0.81 -11.77 -5.04
N ASP A 201 -1.17 -12.16 -6.26
CA ASP A 201 -2.44 -12.82 -6.58
C ASP A 201 -2.22 -14.32 -6.89
N ASP A 202 -1.49 -15.00 -6.01
CA ASP A 202 -1.20 -16.42 -6.09
C ASP A 202 -0.97 -16.98 -4.68
N ALA A 203 -1.79 -17.95 -4.27
CA ALA A 203 -1.76 -18.51 -2.91
C ALA A 203 -0.40 -19.15 -2.54
N ARG A 204 0.29 -19.80 -3.50
CA ARG A 204 1.62 -20.40 -3.24
C ARG A 204 2.67 -19.32 -2.97
N ARG A 205 2.60 -18.20 -3.70
CA ARG A 205 3.50 -17.07 -3.50
C ARG A 205 3.21 -16.35 -2.18
N ILE A 206 1.92 -16.21 -1.80
CA ILE A 206 1.54 -15.68 -0.49
C ILE A 206 2.23 -16.49 0.61
N ARG A 207 2.09 -17.83 0.60
CA ARG A 207 2.77 -18.72 1.57
C ARG A 207 4.30 -18.62 1.52
N ALA A 208 4.86 -18.45 0.33
CA ALA A 208 6.33 -18.30 0.20
C ALA A 208 6.82 -16.97 0.80
N PHE A 209 6.08 -15.87 0.67
CA PHE A 209 6.40 -14.60 1.31
C PHE A 209 6.18 -14.64 2.83
N GLU A 210 5.13 -15.31 3.28
CA GLU A 210 4.91 -15.57 4.71
C GLU A 210 6.08 -16.36 5.32
N ALA A 211 6.50 -17.45 4.68
CA ALA A 211 7.67 -18.24 5.10
C ALA A 211 8.99 -17.44 5.02
N LEU A 212 9.06 -16.43 4.16
CA LEU A 212 10.19 -15.51 4.07
C LEU A 212 10.23 -14.51 5.24
N GLY A 213 9.12 -14.37 5.97
CA GLY A 213 8.99 -13.49 7.12
C GLY A 213 8.65 -12.04 6.77
N VAL A 214 7.91 -11.79 5.68
CA VAL A 214 7.35 -10.45 5.43
C VAL A 214 6.25 -10.13 6.44
N ASP A 215 6.08 -8.85 6.76
CA ASP A 215 5.11 -8.39 7.76
C ASP A 215 3.70 -8.35 7.19
N GLY A 216 3.55 -8.04 5.89
CA GLY A 216 2.26 -8.06 5.22
C GLY A 216 2.33 -8.46 3.75
N VAL A 217 1.21 -8.98 3.24
CA VAL A 217 1.00 -9.32 1.83
C VAL A 217 -0.25 -8.61 1.33
N ILE A 218 -0.12 -7.89 0.23
CA ILE A 218 -1.18 -7.14 -0.43
C ILE A 218 -1.64 -7.93 -1.66
N THR A 219 -2.93 -8.30 -1.70
CA THR A 219 -3.54 -9.07 -2.79
C THR A 219 -4.83 -8.42 -3.28
N ASN A 220 -5.11 -8.55 -4.58
CA ASN A 220 -6.42 -8.20 -5.15
C ASN A 220 -7.51 -9.18 -4.76
N ASP A 221 -7.14 -10.41 -4.38
CA ASP A 221 -8.07 -11.49 -4.06
C ASP A 221 -7.87 -12.01 -2.63
N PRO A 222 -8.56 -11.43 -1.63
CA PRO A 222 -8.44 -11.86 -0.25
C PRO A 222 -8.83 -13.32 0.01
N ARG A 223 -9.59 -13.96 -0.89
CA ARG A 223 -9.95 -15.39 -0.78
C ARG A 223 -8.72 -16.28 -0.75
N LEU A 224 -7.63 -15.85 -1.39
CA LEU A 224 -6.36 -16.56 -1.44
C LEU A 224 -5.68 -16.74 -0.06
N PHE A 225 -6.05 -15.94 0.94
CA PHE A 225 -5.58 -16.11 2.31
C PHE A 225 -6.23 -17.31 3.03
N GLY A 226 -7.45 -17.71 2.61
CA GLY A 226 -8.20 -18.83 3.18
C GLY A 226 -7.95 -20.19 2.51
N GLU A 227 -7.28 -20.26 1.39
CA GLU A 227 -6.94 -21.50 0.69
C GLU A 227 -5.83 -22.26 1.45
N GLN A 228 -6.22 -22.95 2.52
CA GLN A 228 -5.40 -23.99 3.16
C GLN A 228 -5.60 -25.30 2.41
N SER A 229 -4.56 -25.77 1.74
CA SER A 229 -4.51 -27.10 1.13
C SER A 229 -4.04 -28.10 2.16
#